data_7a3f74b73bcdb6665c6dbf4f54a408b4
#
_entry.id   7a3f74b73bcdb6665c6dbf4f54a408b4
#
_cell.length_a   1.000
_cell.length_b   1.000
_cell.length_c   1.000
_cell.angle_alpha   90.00
_cell.angle_beta   90.00
_cell.angle_gamma   90.00
#
_symmetry.space_group_name_H-M   'P 1'
#
loop_
_entity.id
_entity.type
_entity.pdbx_description
1 polymer ?
#
loop_
_entity_poly.entity_id
_entity_poly.type
_entity_poly.pdbx_seq_one_letter_code
_entity_poly.pdbx_strand_id
1 'polypeptide(L)'
;AIWNNTTIAQSDSTVVIDGNHYFPLASIHQQFFQASTHTSTCGWKGLANYYTINVDGKENENAAWVYKTPKEAASEIEGYVAFWQGVKVTE
;
A
#
# COMPACT_ATOMS: atom_id res chain seq x y z
N ALA A 1 -3.62 0.61 9.24
CA ALA A 1 -2.66 -0.45 8.91
C ALA A 1 -1.61 -0.55 10.01
N ILE A 2 -1.44 -1.75 10.53
CA ILE A 2 -0.53 -2.02 11.66
C ILE A 2 0.39 -3.17 11.30
N TRP A 3 1.68 -2.97 11.54
CA TRP A 3 2.67 -4.03 11.40
C TRP A 3 3.76 -3.86 12.46
N ASN A 4 4.21 -4.99 13.02
CA ASN A 4 5.23 -5.01 14.08
C ASN A 4 4.84 -4.07 15.24
N ASN A 5 3.57 -4.14 15.68
CA ASN A 5 2.99 -3.34 16.75
C ASN A 5 3.03 -1.82 16.50
N THR A 6 3.17 -1.41 15.24
CA THR A 6 3.32 -0.01 14.88
C THR A 6 2.27 0.37 13.83
N THR A 7 1.59 1.49 14.05
CA THR A 7 0.68 2.03 13.04
C THR A 7 1.50 2.65 11.92
N ILE A 8 1.38 2.11 10.71
CA ILE A 8 2.16 2.56 9.55
C ILE A 8 1.33 3.38 8.57
N ALA A 9 0.00 3.32 8.67
CA ALA A 9 -0.92 4.16 7.91
C ALA A 9 -2.24 4.25 8.66
N GLN A 10 -2.91 5.39 8.54
CA GLN A 10 -4.21 5.60 9.19
C GLN A 10 -5.05 6.58 8.38
N SER A 11 -6.28 6.19 8.05
CA SER A 11 -7.19 7.05 7.29
C SER A 11 -8.64 6.65 7.52
N ASP A 12 -9.52 7.64 7.52
CA ASP A 12 -10.98 7.42 7.50
C ASP A 12 -11.53 7.38 6.08
N SER A 13 -10.66 7.51 5.09
CA SER A 13 -11.06 7.71 3.69
C SER A 13 -10.43 6.69 2.75
N THR A 14 -10.36 5.42 3.18
CA THR A 14 -9.85 4.36 2.31
C THR A 14 -10.85 4.01 1.22
N VAL A 15 -10.34 3.54 0.09
CA VAL A 15 -11.15 2.98 -0.99
C VAL A 15 -10.97 1.46 -0.96
N VAL A 16 -12.06 0.71 -0.99
CA VAL A 16 -12.00 -0.77 -0.94
C VAL A 16 -12.22 -1.33 -2.34
N ILE A 17 -11.23 -2.09 -2.82
CA ILE A 17 -11.32 -2.79 -4.11
C ILE A 17 -10.79 -4.20 -3.92
N ASP A 18 -11.55 -5.19 -4.36
CA ASP A 18 -11.20 -6.62 -4.24
C ASP A 18 -10.87 -7.03 -2.80
N GLY A 19 -11.57 -6.42 -1.82
CA GLY A 19 -11.36 -6.71 -0.41
C GLY A 19 -10.15 -6.01 0.21
N ASN A 20 -9.38 -5.24 -0.55
CA ASN A 20 -8.23 -4.49 -0.05
C ASN A 20 -8.59 -3.04 0.19
N HIS A 21 -8.16 -2.50 1.33
CA HIS A 21 -8.27 -1.08 1.62
C HIS A 21 -7.08 -0.35 1.01
N TYR A 22 -7.36 0.64 0.17
CA TYR A 22 -6.36 1.51 -0.43
C TYR A 22 -6.32 2.82 0.35
N PHE A 23 -5.16 3.15 0.89
CA PHE A 23 -4.97 4.32 1.75
C PHE A 23 -4.45 5.50 0.93
N PRO A 24 -5.00 6.71 1.12
CA PRO A 24 -4.44 7.91 0.48
C PRO A 24 -2.95 8.04 0.80
N LEU A 25 -2.16 8.50 -0.14
CA LEU A 25 -0.71 8.63 0.05
C LEU A 25 -0.37 9.49 1.27
N ALA A 26 -1.14 10.55 1.53
CA ALA A 26 -0.92 11.42 2.68
C ALA A 26 -1.14 10.74 4.02
N SER A 27 -1.78 9.57 4.05
CA SER A 27 -2.11 8.85 5.29
C SER A 27 -1.07 7.82 5.70
N ILE A 28 -0.09 7.51 4.85
CA ILE A 28 0.98 6.58 5.21
C ILE A 28 2.08 7.33 5.97
N HIS A 29 2.72 6.63 6.90
CA HIS A 29 3.84 7.17 7.66
C HIS A 29 5.12 6.87 6.88
N GLN A 30 5.57 7.83 6.07
CA GLN A 30 6.63 7.67 5.07
C GLN A 30 7.93 7.09 5.63
N GLN A 31 8.25 7.36 6.89
CA GLN A 31 9.48 6.90 7.50
C GLN A 31 9.63 5.37 7.54
N PHE A 32 8.51 4.64 7.40
CA PHE A 32 8.53 3.18 7.42
C PHE A 32 8.58 2.55 6.03
N PHE A 33 8.54 3.35 4.97
CA PHE A 33 8.39 2.85 3.61
C PHE A 33 9.65 3.09 2.79
N GLN A 34 10.11 2.03 2.12
CA GLN A 34 11.24 2.09 1.20
C GLN A 34 10.78 1.62 -0.17
N ALA A 35 11.11 2.38 -1.21
CA ALA A 35 10.77 1.99 -2.57
C ALA A 35 11.48 0.69 -2.92
N SER A 36 10.72 -0.26 -3.49
CA SER A 36 11.24 -1.53 -3.97
C SER A 36 11.35 -1.50 -5.50
N THR A 37 12.21 -2.34 -6.04
CA THR A 37 12.30 -2.53 -7.49
C THR A 37 11.27 -3.53 -8.01
N HIS A 38 10.58 -4.22 -7.12
CA HIS A 38 9.55 -5.19 -7.51
C HIS A 38 8.34 -4.48 -8.14
N THR A 39 7.80 -5.08 -9.20
CA THR A 39 6.58 -4.60 -9.85
C THR A 39 5.70 -5.79 -10.22
N SER A 40 4.43 -5.53 -10.41
CA SER A 40 3.49 -6.52 -10.97
C SER A 40 2.48 -5.80 -11.85
N THR A 41 1.77 -6.56 -12.69
CA THR A 41 0.78 -5.98 -13.58
C THR A 41 -0.57 -6.63 -13.35
N CYS A 42 -1.59 -5.80 -13.14
CA CYS A 42 -2.99 -6.22 -13.09
C CYS A 42 -3.65 -5.78 -14.39
N GLY A 43 -4.37 -6.72 -15.04
CA GLY A 43 -4.95 -6.46 -16.36
C GLY A 43 -5.87 -5.25 -16.43
N TRP A 44 -6.65 -4.97 -15.37
CA TRP A 44 -7.57 -3.84 -15.39
C TRP A 44 -7.09 -2.63 -14.57
N LYS A 45 -6.15 -2.82 -13.64
CA LYS A 45 -5.62 -1.73 -12.81
C LYS A 45 -4.35 -1.10 -13.37
N GLY A 46 -3.48 -1.91 -13.99
CA GLY A 46 -2.22 -1.44 -14.55
C GLY A 46 -1.00 -1.94 -13.80
N LEU A 47 0.09 -1.17 -13.84
CA LEU A 47 1.36 -1.52 -13.20
C LEU A 47 1.35 -1.13 -11.73
N ALA A 48 1.66 -2.09 -10.85
CA ALA A 48 1.85 -1.84 -9.43
C ALA A 48 3.34 -1.73 -9.10
N ASN A 49 3.69 -0.70 -8.33
CA ASN A 49 5.00 -0.57 -7.70
C ASN A 49 4.88 -0.97 -6.24
N TYR A 50 5.96 -1.50 -5.67
CA TYR A 50 5.93 -2.03 -4.30
C TYR A 50 6.82 -1.24 -3.36
N TYR A 51 6.47 -1.31 -2.07
CA TYR A 51 7.28 -0.80 -0.98
C TYR A 51 7.65 -1.93 -0.04
N THR A 52 8.88 -1.88 0.47
CA THR A 52 9.30 -2.66 1.62
C THR A 52 9.05 -1.83 2.88
N ILE A 53 8.49 -2.45 3.91
CA ILE A 53 8.21 -1.78 5.17
C ILE A 53 9.31 -2.12 6.16
N ASN A 54 9.87 -1.08 6.79
CA ASN A 54 10.92 -1.25 7.81
C ASN A 54 10.45 -0.58 9.09
N VAL A 55 10.32 -1.37 10.15
CA VAL A 55 9.95 -0.89 11.49
C VAL A 55 10.93 -1.48 12.50
N ASP A 56 11.63 -0.61 13.22
CA ASP A 56 12.61 -1.00 14.25
C ASP A 56 13.66 -2.00 13.74
N GLY A 57 14.14 -1.80 12.51
CA GLY A 57 15.14 -2.65 11.90
C GLY A 57 14.62 -3.95 11.30
N LYS A 58 13.34 -4.23 11.43
CA LYS A 58 12.70 -5.39 10.79
C LYS A 58 12.12 -4.98 9.45
N GLU A 59 12.42 -5.76 8.42
CA GLU A 59 11.90 -5.51 7.08
C GLU A 59 10.78 -6.48 6.74
N ASN A 60 9.71 -5.94 6.13
CA ASN A 60 8.66 -6.73 5.51
C ASN A 60 8.70 -6.43 4.01
N GLU A 61 9.37 -7.31 3.27
CA GLU A 61 9.70 -7.06 1.88
C GLU A 61 8.46 -7.06 1.01
N ASN A 62 8.32 -6.01 0.19
CA ASN A 62 7.23 -5.86 -0.77
C ASN A 62 5.84 -5.99 -0.14
N ALA A 63 5.66 -5.48 1.07
CA ALA A 63 4.42 -5.63 1.84
C ALA A 63 3.35 -4.60 1.51
N ALA A 64 3.66 -3.60 0.69
CA ALA A 64 2.70 -2.60 0.24
C ALA A 64 2.86 -2.38 -1.26
N TRP A 65 1.77 -1.97 -1.91
CA TRP A 65 1.81 -1.65 -3.33
C TRP A 65 0.98 -0.42 -3.64
N VAL A 66 1.31 0.21 -4.78
CA VAL A 66 0.65 1.42 -5.25
C VAL A 66 0.55 1.38 -6.78
N TYR A 67 -0.57 1.85 -7.31
CA TYR A 67 -0.72 2.11 -8.74
C TYR A 67 -0.53 3.61 -8.96
N LYS A 68 0.67 4.02 -9.40
CA LYS A 68 0.98 5.45 -9.58
C LYS A 68 0.25 6.05 -10.78
N THR A 69 0.08 5.25 -11.82
CA THR A 69 -0.62 5.64 -13.04
C THR A 69 -1.54 4.51 -13.48
N PRO A 70 -2.63 4.28 -12.71
CA PRO A 70 -3.54 3.16 -13.02
C PRO A 70 -4.28 3.41 -14.33
N LYS A 71 -4.83 2.32 -14.88
CA LYS A 71 -5.74 2.43 -16.01
C LYS A 71 -6.99 3.19 -15.60
N GLU A 72 -7.69 3.76 -16.55
CA GLU A 72 -8.88 4.60 -16.31
C GLU A 72 -9.91 3.91 -15.40
N ALA A 73 -10.14 2.62 -15.59
CA ALA A 73 -11.09 1.85 -14.78
C ALA A 73 -10.73 1.82 -13.28
N ALA A 74 -9.49 2.09 -12.93
CA ALA A 74 -9.01 2.11 -11.54
C ALA A 74 -8.49 3.50 -11.12
N SER A 75 -8.90 4.55 -11.80
CA SER A 75 -8.39 5.91 -11.54
C SER A 75 -8.63 6.39 -10.11
N GLU A 76 -9.65 5.88 -9.43
CA GLU A 76 -9.97 6.28 -8.05
C GLU A 76 -8.91 5.88 -7.04
N ILE A 77 -8.04 4.90 -7.36
CA ILE A 77 -6.96 4.47 -6.47
C ILE A 77 -5.59 5.00 -6.89
N GLU A 78 -5.53 5.97 -7.81
CA GLU A 78 -4.27 6.56 -8.24
C GLU A 78 -3.50 7.12 -7.04
N GLY A 79 -2.28 6.60 -6.83
CA GLY A 79 -1.43 7.01 -5.72
C GLY A 79 -1.79 6.45 -4.36
N TYR A 80 -2.87 5.67 -4.26
CA TYR A 80 -3.28 5.04 -3.00
C TYR A 80 -2.47 3.76 -2.76
N VAL A 81 -2.23 3.46 -1.49
CA VAL A 81 -1.37 2.34 -1.06
C VAL A 81 -2.18 1.25 -0.39
N ALA A 82 -1.99 0.01 -0.79
CA ALA A 82 -2.61 -1.16 -0.18
C ALA A 82 -1.54 -2.06 0.45
N PHE A 83 -1.96 -2.97 1.30
CA PHE A 83 -1.06 -3.77 2.14
C PHE A 83 -1.39 -5.25 2.10
N TRP A 84 -0.37 -6.08 2.31
CA TRP A 84 -0.47 -7.53 2.47
C TRP A 84 0.68 -8.03 3.34
N GLN A 85 1.03 -9.31 3.27
CA GLN A 85 2.19 -9.89 3.96
C GLN A 85 2.16 -9.68 5.48
N GLY A 86 1.00 -9.92 6.09
CA GLY A 86 0.87 -9.85 7.54
C GLY A 86 0.60 -8.45 8.10
N VAL A 87 0.49 -7.44 7.26
CA VAL A 87 0.04 -6.12 7.70
C VAL A 87 -1.46 -6.21 8.03
N LYS A 88 -1.83 -5.81 9.23
CA LYS A 88 -3.24 -5.82 9.66
C LYS A 88 -3.90 -4.50 9.33
N VAL A 89 -5.04 -4.59 8.65
CA VAL A 89 -5.88 -3.42 8.39
C VAL A 89 -7.16 -3.59 9.22
N THR A 90 -7.37 -2.69 10.16
CA THR A 90 -8.53 -2.72 11.06
C THR A 90 -9.30 -1.41 10.97
N GLU A 91 -10.57 -1.46 11.30
CA GLU A 91 -11.43 -0.28 11.34
C GLU A 91 -11.42 0.42 12.70
#